data_fc04993d3e66af7ba90484a7e7af03d9
#
_entry.id   fc04993d3e66af7ba90484a7e7af03d9
#
_cell.length_a   1.000
_cell.length_b   1.000
_cell.length_c   1.000
_cell.angle_alpha   90.00
_cell.angle_beta   90.00
_cell.angle_gamma   90.00
#
_symmetry.space_group_name_H-M   'P 1'
#
loop_
_entity.id
_entity.type
_entity.pdbx_description
1 polymer ?
#
loop_
_entity_poly.entity_id
_entity_poly.type
_entity_poly.pdbx_seq_one_letter_code
_entity_poly.pdbx_strand_id
1 'polypeptide(L)'
;MYELNKTAFGSFLAQLRREKGMTQKELAACLYVSDKAVSKWERGLSVPDISLLVPLAEQLNVTVAELLQGCRVEEEQRFTREETEELIRKALTFSAEPPERRQARTQKFLPLYGVSVVLGLVETAAVWAVGLAGTEGAMMLLIINVIFGIVYGAYTLFWMPETLPRYYDENHVCNFAQGAFHMHIPGVYYNNRNWLHVLKAMRVWCVVSMLLTPLCTAAAVVFEQATGWQVWLAVLIGYIASLFGAIVIPAKKYQ
;
A
#
# COMPACT_ATOMS: atom_id res chain seq x y z
N MET A 1 -1.32 24.52 -14.44
CA MET A 1 -1.50 23.51 -13.39
C MET A 1 -2.94 23.62 -12.91
N TYR A 2 -3.80 22.70 -13.29
CA TYR A 2 -5.22 22.78 -12.95
C TYR A 2 -5.39 22.19 -11.54
N GLU A 3 -5.58 23.03 -10.53
CA GLU A 3 -5.93 22.56 -9.18
C GLU A 3 -7.42 22.29 -9.13
N LEU A 4 -7.78 21.11 -8.57
CA LEU A 4 -9.17 20.82 -8.27
C LEU A 4 -9.68 21.86 -7.27
N ASN A 5 -10.75 22.56 -7.62
CA ASN A 5 -11.39 23.50 -6.69
C ASN A 5 -12.17 22.72 -5.63
N LYS A 6 -11.51 22.42 -4.52
CA LYS A 6 -12.08 21.65 -3.41
C LYS A 6 -13.34 22.31 -2.82
N THR A 7 -13.39 23.62 -2.84
CA THR A 7 -14.55 24.36 -2.34
C THR A 7 -15.77 24.21 -3.24
N ALA A 8 -15.56 24.31 -4.56
CA ALA A 8 -16.62 24.09 -5.54
C ALA A 8 -17.12 22.62 -5.47
N PHE A 9 -16.20 21.66 -5.46
CA PHE A 9 -16.51 20.24 -5.25
C PHE A 9 -17.34 20.03 -3.98
N GLY A 10 -16.91 20.56 -2.85
CA GLY A 10 -17.55 20.33 -1.55
C GLY A 10 -18.95 20.98 -1.46
N SER A 11 -19.09 22.21 -1.97
CA SER A 11 -20.40 22.88 -2.00
C SER A 11 -21.40 22.17 -2.91
N PHE A 12 -20.95 21.68 -4.07
CA PHE A 12 -21.77 20.93 -5.00
C PHE A 12 -22.17 19.57 -4.42
N LEU A 13 -21.26 18.87 -3.80
CA LEU A 13 -21.52 17.63 -3.07
C LEU A 13 -22.60 17.82 -2.00
N ALA A 14 -22.49 18.88 -1.17
CA ALA A 14 -23.46 19.19 -0.14
C ALA A 14 -24.84 19.55 -0.72
N GLN A 15 -24.87 20.24 -1.87
CA GLN A 15 -26.09 20.55 -2.59
C GLN A 15 -26.80 19.28 -3.08
N LEU A 16 -26.08 18.41 -3.82
CA LEU A 16 -26.62 17.16 -4.37
C LEU A 16 -27.17 16.23 -3.27
N ARG A 17 -26.43 16.10 -2.17
CA ARG A 17 -26.89 15.30 -1.03
C ARG A 17 -28.21 15.85 -0.45
N ARG A 18 -28.32 17.16 -0.29
CA ARG A 18 -29.55 17.82 0.20
C ARG A 18 -30.71 17.67 -0.78
N GLU A 19 -30.46 17.79 -2.08
CA GLU A 19 -31.46 17.53 -3.14
C GLU A 19 -32.04 16.12 -3.04
N LYS A 20 -31.22 15.14 -2.63
CA LYS A 20 -31.65 13.76 -2.37
C LYS A 20 -32.27 13.54 -0.98
N GLY A 21 -32.37 14.57 -0.15
CA GLY A 21 -32.91 14.49 1.19
C GLY A 21 -32.05 13.69 2.18
N MET A 22 -30.79 13.42 1.86
CA MET A 22 -29.91 12.60 2.68
C MET A 22 -29.18 13.42 3.73
N THR A 23 -28.94 12.84 4.91
CA THR A 23 -28.01 13.35 5.93
C THR A 23 -26.56 12.98 5.56
N GLN A 24 -25.57 13.67 6.13
CA GLN A 24 -24.14 13.29 5.96
C GLN A 24 -23.88 11.86 6.45
N LYS A 25 -24.57 11.42 7.49
CA LYS A 25 -24.46 10.08 8.04
C LYS A 25 -24.99 8.99 7.09
N GLU A 26 -26.12 9.25 6.44
CA GLU A 26 -26.70 8.34 5.45
C GLU A 26 -25.82 8.21 4.21
N LEU A 27 -25.33 9.32 3.66
CA LEU A 27 -24.37 9.28 2.54
C LEU A 27 -23.10 8.54 2.92
N ALA A 28 -22.58 8.77 4.13
CA ALA A 28 -21.40 8.07 4.65
C ALA A 28 -21.63 6.55 4.76
N ALA A 29 -22.81 6.14 5.23
CA ALA A 29 -23.17 4.73 5.32
C ALA A 29 -23.22 4.03 3.96
N CYS A 30 -23.78 4.72 2.92
CA CYS A 30 -23.80 4.19 1.55
C CYS A 30 -22.40 3.97 0.96
N LEU A 31 -21.42 4.76 1.39
CA LEU A 31 -20.05 4.72 0.89
C LEU A 31 -19.08 3.97 1.82
N TYR A 32 -19.59 3.42 2.92
CA TYR A 32 -18.79 2.74 3.96
C TYR A 32 -17.66 3.62 4.52
N VAL A 33 -17.93 4.92 4.69
CA VAL A 33 -17.02 5.90 5.29
C VAL A 33 -17.59 6.54 6.55
N SER A 34 -16.80 7.35 7.26
CA SER A 34 -17.30 8.09 8.41
C SER A 34 -18.08 9.35 7.99
N ASP A 35 -19.06 9.77 8.79
CA ASP A 35 -19.78 11.04 8.64
C ASP A 35 -18.82 12.24 8.67
N LYS A 36 -17.74 12.14 9.45
CA LYS A 36 -16.68 13.15 9.51
C LYS A 36 -15.93 13.30 8.19
N ALA A 37 -15.77 12.21 7.43
CA ALA A 37 -15.15 12.26 6.09
C ALA A 37 -16.04 13.05 5.12
N VAL A 38 -17.34 12.72 5.05
CA VAL A 38 -18.31 13.45 4.25
C VAL A 38 -18.37 14.93 4.63
N SER A 39 -18.39 15.24 5.94
CA SER A 39 -18.35 16.61 6.43
C SER A 39 -17.09 17.38 6.00
N LYS A 40 -15.91 16.74 5.97
CA LYS A 40 -14.67 17.37 5.48
C LYS A 40 -14.73 17.63 3.97
N TRP A 41 -15.27 16.68 3.20
CA TRP A 41 -15.43 16.84 1.75
C TRP A 41 -16.37 18.02 1.42
N GLU A 42 -17.52 18.11 2.09
CA GLU A 42 -18.48 19.17 1.86
C GLU A 42 -17.95 20.58 2.23
N ARG A 43 -17.02 20.64 3.19
CA ARG A 43 -16.34 21.89 3.56
C ARG A 43 -15.12 22.21 2.69
N GLY A 44 -14.79 21.36 1.71
CA GLY A 44 -13.63 21.53 0.87
C GLY A 44 -12.28 21.33 1.58
N LEU A 45 -12.29 20.73 2.77
CA LEU A 45 -11.06 20.47 3.54
C LEU A 45 -10.28 19.27 3.00
N SER A 46 -10.98 18.29 2.44
CA SER A 46 -10.40 17.12 1.76
C SER A 46 -11.30 16.70 0.60
N VAL A 47 -10.82 15.80 -0.23
CA VAL A 47 -11.58 15.16 -1.31
C VAL A 47 -11.67 13.65 -1.05
N PRO A 48 -12.69 12.95 -1.58
CA PRO A 48 -12.76 11.50 -1.52
C PRO A 48 -11.55 10.85 -2.21
N ASP A 49 -11.25 9.61 -1.83
CA ASP A 49 -10.35 8.77 -2.61
C ASP A 49 -10.95 8.51 -4.00
N ILE A 50 -10.08 8.32 -5.00
CA ILE A 50 -10.49 8.09 -6.39
C ILE A 50 -11.41 6.88 -6.52
N SER A 51 -11.21 5.86 -5.70
CA SER A 51 -12.05 4.65 -5.65
C SER A 51 -13.48 4.93 -5.20
N LEU A 52 -13.70 6.04 -4.49
CA LEU A 52 -15.01 6.46 -4.00
C LEU A 52 -15.75 7.41 -4.96
N LEU A 53 -15.03 7.97 -5.95
CA LEU A 53 -15.65 8.94 -6.87
C LEU A 53 -16.79 8.34 -7.70
N VAL A 54 -16.62 7.11 -8.19
CA VAL A 54 -17.66 6.42 -8.98
C VAL A 54 -18.86 6.07 -8.11
N PRO A 55 -18.72 5.37 -6.97
CA PRO A 55 -19.84 5.11 -6.06
C PRO A 55 -20.55 6.38 -5.59
N LEU A 56 -19.77 7.44 -5.32
CA LEU A 56 -20.32 8.74 -4.89
C LEU A 56 -21.16 9.39 -6.00
N ALA A 57 -20.67 9.40 -7.23
CA ALA A 57 -21.37 9.93 -8.40
C ALA A 57 -22.67 9.15 -8.68
N GLU A 58 -22.63 7.83 -8.59
CA GLU A 58 -23.80 6.95 -8.72
C GLU A 58 -24.84 7.24 -7.63
N GLN A 59 -24.44 7.34 -6.37
CA GLN A 59 -25.33 7.66 -5.26
C GLN A 59 -26.01 9.01 -5.42
N LEU A 60 -25.31 9.99 -5.99
CA LEU A 60 -25.82 11.34 -6.18
C LEU A 60 -26.46 11.58 -7.55
N ASN A 61 -26.44 10.57 -8.42
CA ASN A 61 -27.02 10.60 -9.77
C ASN A 61 -26.43 11.73 -10.64
N VAL A 62 -25.11 11.81 -10.64
CA VAL A 62 -24.29 12.72 -11.45
C VAL A 62 -23.11 11.96 -12.06
N THR A 63 -22.46 12.55 -13.04
CA THR A 63 -21.22 12.02 -13.58
C THR A 63 -20.03 12.37 -12.67
N VAL A 64 -18.97 11.57 -12.73
CA VAL A 64 -17.70 11.88 -12.02
C VAL A 64 -17.13 13.23 -12.50
N ALA A 65 -17.31 13.56 -13.78
CA ALA A 65 -16.86 14.84 -14.34
C ALA A 65 -17.58 16.04 -13.70
N GLU A 66 -18.92 15.99 -13.58
CA GLU A 66 -19.72 17.02 -12.91
C GLU A 66 -19.30 17.15 -11.44
N LEU A 67 -19.09 16.02 -10.77
CA LEU A 67 -18.67 16.01 -9.39
C LEU A 67 -17.31 16.70 -9.20
N LEU A 68 -16.33 16.41 -10.09
CA LEU A 68 -15.00 17.02 -10.05
C LEU A 68 -15.00 18.50 -10.46
N GLN A 69 -15.90 18.91 -11.33
CA GLN A 69 -16.08 20.30 -11.72
C GLN A 69 -16.83 21.12 -10.69
N GLY A 70 -17.65 20.47 -9.85
CA GLY A 70 -18.46 21.13 -8.85
C GLY A 70 -19.70 21.84 -9.43
N CYS A 71 -20.19 21.41 -10.62
CA CYS A 71 -21.40 21.92 -11.25
C CYS A 71 -22.04 20.86 -12.15
N ARG A 72 -23.37 20.97 -12.38
CA ARG A 72 -24.03 20.20 -13.42
C ARG A 72 -23.67 20.75 -14.80
N VAL A 73 -23.43 19.84 -15.74
CA VAL A 73 -23.20 20.19 -17.13
C VAL A 73 -24.54 20.11 -17.83
N GLU A 74 -25.00 21.23 -18.40
CA GLU A 74 -26.20 21.24 -19.26
C GLU A 74 -25.90 20.37 -20.50
N GLU A 75 -26.94 19.68 -21.03
CA GLU A 75 -26.82 18.66 -22.08
C GLU A 75 -26.11 19.11 -23.37
N GLU A 76 -25.85 20.39 -23.54
CA GLU A 76 -25.16 20.94 -24.72
C GLU A 76 -23.63 20.92 -24.63
N GLN A 77 -23.05 20.71 -23.46
CA GLN A 77 -21.58 20.54 -23.29
C GLN A 77 -21.23 19.06 -23.10
N ARG A 78 -21.46 18.25 -24.13
CA ARG A 78 -20.84 16.92 -24.16
C ARG A 78 -19.34 17.10 -24.22
N PHE A 79 -18.66 16.78 -23.14
CA PHE A 79 -17.19 16.66 -23.16
C PHE A 79 -16.79 15.80 -24.33
N THR A 80 -15.83 16.28 -25.12
CA THR A 80 -15.20 15.42 -26.10
C THR A 80 -14.54 14.25 -25.36
N ARG A 81 -14.44 13.12 -26.02
CA ARG A 81 -13.77 11.93 -25.47
C ARG A 81 -12.38 12.28 -24.94
N GLU A 82 -11.69 13.19 -25.61
CA GLU A 82 -10.37 13.68 -25.25
C GLU A 82 -10.36 14.48 -23.95
N GLU A 83 -11.34 15.34 -23.71
CA GLU A 83 -11.47 16.10 -22.44
C GLU A 83 -11.81 15.19 -21.26
N THR A 84 -12.66 14.18 -21.50
CA THR A 84 -12.97 13.17 -20.49
C THR A 84 -11.74 12.32 -20.16
N GLU A 85 -10.99 11.88 -21.17
CA GLU A 85 -9.73 11.14 -20.98
C GLU A 85 -8.68 12.00 -20.26
N GLU A 86 -8.61 13.29 -20.54
CA GLU A 86 -7.71 14.22 -19.86
C GLU A 86 -8.10 14.46 -18.40
N LEU A 87 -9.39 14.58 -18.08
CA LEU A 87 -9.90 14.67 -16.72
C LEU A 87 -9.62 13.39 -15.92
N ILE A 88 -9.87 12.23 -16.52
CA ILE A 88 -9.54 10.92 -15.93
C ILE A 88 -8.04 10.80 -15.72
N ARG A 89 -7.23 11.18 -16.71
CA ARG A 89 -5.77 11.20 -16.58
C ARG A 89 -5.31 12.13 -15.46
N LYS A 90 -5.89 13.32 -15.34
CA LYS A 90 -5.60 14.25 -14.24
C LYS A 90 -5.99 13.67 -12.89
N ALA A 91 -7.16 13.07 -12.75
CA ALA A 91 -7.59 12.41 -11.53
C ALA A 91 -6.66 11.23 -11.14
N LEU A 92 -6.22 10.44 -12.10
CA LEU A 92 -5.28 9.34 -11.90
C LEU A 92 -3.87 9.83 -11.52
N THR A 93 -3.40 10.95 -12.08
CA THR A 93 -2.09 11.52 -11.75
C THR A 93 -2.02 12.15 -10.36
N PHE A 94 -3.15 12.48 -9.74
CA PHE A 94 -3.19 12.96 -8.34
C PHE A 94 -2.83 11.86 -7.32
N SER A 95 -3.01 10.59 -7.68
CA SER A 95 -2.72 9.44 -6.79
C SER A 95 -1.47 8.67 -7.20
N ALA A 96 -0.88 8.93 -8.36
CA ALA A 96 0.23 8.14 -8.90
C ALA A 96 1.57 8.86 -8.73
N GLU A 97 2.55 8.14 -8.19
CA GLU A 97 3.95 8.56 -8.21
C GLU A 97 4.40 8.83 -9.66
N PRO A 98 5.09 9.95 -9.96
CA PRO A 98 5.58 10.25 -11.29
C PRO A 98 6.42 9.09 -11.85
N PRO A 99 6.21 8.68 -13.11
CA PRO A 99 6.88 7.52 -13.70
C PRO A 99 8.41 7.65 -13.68
N GLU A 100 8.94 8.86 -13.77
CA GLU A 100 10.37 9.16 -13.70
C GLU A 100 10.97 8.78 -12.33
N ARG A 101 10.28 9.11 -11.23
CA ARG A 101 10.71 8.73 -9.88
C ARG A 101 10.68 7.23 -9.68
N ARG A 102 9.65 6.57 -10.21
CA ARG A 102 9.52 5.12 -10.17
C ARG A 102 10.65 4.44 -10.95
N GLN A 103 11.01 4.93 -12.14
CA GLN A 103 12.12 4.41 -12.93
C GLN A 103 13.46 4.61 -12.23
N ALA A 104 13.75 5.80 -11.73
CA ALA A 104 14.99 6.10 -11.00
C ALA A 104 15.15 5.20 -9.76
N ARG A 105 14.07 4.97 -9.02
CA ARG A 105 14.06 4.04 -7.89
C ARG A 105 14.38 2.62 -8.32
N THR A 106 13.69 2.13 -9.34
CA THR A 106 13.87 0.79 -9.87
C THR A 106 15.31 0.56 -10.33
N GLN A 107 15.88 1.50 -11.10
CA GLN A 107 17.26 1.42 -11.55
C GLN A 107 18.26 1.37 -10.39
N LYS A 108 17.99 2.09 -9.30
CA LYS A 108 18.87 2.14 -8.14
C LYS A 108 18.85 0.84 -7.31
N PHE A 109 17.68 0.28 -7.08
CA PHE A 109 17.52 -0.85 -6.16
C PHE A 109 17.47 -2.21 -6.86
N LEU A 110 17.16 -2.27 -8.15
CA LEU A 110 17.06 -3.51 -8.92
C LEU A 110 18.34 -4.36 -8.88
N PRO A 111 19.56 -3.81 -9.09
CA PRO A 111 20.76 -4.62 -9.06
C PRO A 111 21.02 -5.23 -7.68
N LEU A 112 20.85 -4.46 -6.59
CA LEU A 112 21.01 -4.96 -5.24
C LEU A 112 20.00 -6.06 -4.91
N TYR A 113 18.73 -5.85 -5.28
CA TYR A 113 17.67 -6.83 -5.10
C TYR A 113 17.93 -8.09 -5.95
N GLY A 114 18.30 -7.93 -7.22
CA GLY A 114 18.62 -9.06 -8.09
C GLY A 114 19.77 -9.92 -7.58
N VAL A 115 20.85 -9.28 -7.10
CA VAL A 115 21.98 -9.98 -6.48
C VAL A 115 21.52 -10.71 -5.22
N SER A 116 20.73 -10.09 -4.34
CA SER A 116 20.24 -10.75 -3.12
C SER A 116 19.34 -11.95 -3.42
N VAL A 117 18.50 -11.88 -4.44
CA VAL A 117 17.68 -13.02 -4.87
C VAL A 117 18.53 -14.16 -5.39
N VAL A 118 19.50 -13.87 -6.26
CA VAL A 118 20.41 -14.91 -6.80
C VAL A 118 21.22 -15.57 -5.67
N LEU A 119 21.82 -14.78 -4.80
CA LEU A 119 22.58 -15.31 -3.66
C LEU A 119 21.70 -16.14 -2.72
N GLY A 120 20.51 -15.65 -2.35
CA GLY A 120 19.58 -16.37 -1.49
C GLY A 120 19.10 -17.69 -2.12
N LEU A 121 18.90 -17.75 -3.44
CA LEU A 121 18.60 -18.99 -4.13
C LEU A 121 19.79 -19.96 -4.12
N VAL A 122 21.00 -19.46 -4.34
CA VAL A 122 22.23 -20.28 -4.28
C VAL A 122 22.46 -20.84 -2.88
N GLU A 123 22.32 -20.02 -1.84
CA GLU A 123 22.42 -20.46 -0.44
C GLU A 123 21.34 -21.49 -0.09
N THR A 124 20.10 -21.25 -0.50
CA THR A 124 18.99 -22.21 -0.32
C THR A 124 19.28 -23.55 -1.00
N ALA A 125 19.78 -23.52 -2.25
CA ALA A 125 20.17 -24.72 -2.97
C ALA A 125 21.36 -25.43 -2.30
N ALA A 126 22.33 -24.70 -1.77
CA ALA A 126 23.47 -25.25 -1.04
C ALA A 126 23.03 -25.94 0.27
N VAL A 127 22.18 -25.32 1.05
CA VAL A 127 21.59 -25.91 2.28
C VAL A 127 20.85 -27.20 1.96
N TRP A 128 20.11 -27.20 0.86
CA TRP A 128 19.41 -28.40 0.39
C TRP A 128 20.36 -29.50 -0.07
N ALA A 129 21.39 -29.16 -0.87
CA ALA A 129 22.36 -30.12 -1.43
C ALA A 129 23.22 -30.80 -0.34
N VAL A 130 23.55 -30.08 0.74
CA VAL A 130 24.28 -30.61 1.89
C VAL A 130 23.39 -31.48 2.80
N GLY A 131 22.10 -31.62 2.50
CA GLY A 131 21.14 -32.40 3.28
C GLY A 131 20.67 -31.71 4.59
N LEU A 132 21.05 -30.46 4.80
CA LEU A 132 20.61 -29.67 5.96
C LEU A 132 19.13 -29.21 5.85
N ALA A 133 18.49 -29.39 4.68
CA ALA A 133 17.06 -29.15 4.49
C ALA A 133 16.20 -30.42 4.69
N GLY A 134 16.77 -31.51 5.22
CA GLY A 134 16.12 -32.82 5.36
C GLY A 134 14.97 -32.87 6.37
N THR A 135 14.77 -31.82 7.16
CA THR A 135 13.62 -31.72 8.07
C THR A 135 12.48 -30.91 7.42
N GLU A 136 11.24 -31.30 7.68
CA GLU A 136 10.05 -30.60 7.14
C GLU A 136 10.02 -29.12 7.53
N GLY A 137 10.45 -28.79 8.75
CA GLY A 137 10.52 -27.41 9.24
C GLY A 137 11.54 -26.55 8.48
N ALA A 138 12.71 -27.10 8.17
CA ALA A 138 13.74 -26.43 7.37
C ALA A 138 13.24 -26.09 5.97
N MET A 139 12.68 -27.11 5.30
CA MET A 139 12.14 -26.95 3.95
C MET A 139 11.03 -25.89 3.92
N MET A 140 10.12 -25.92 4.87
CA MET A 140 9.02 -24.96 4.96
C MET A 140 9.53 -23.51 5.10
N LEU A 141 10.50 -23.27 6.00
CA LEU A 141 11.09 -21.94 6.19
C LEU A 141 11.82 -21.44 4.94
N LEU A 142 12.56 -22.29 4.25
CA LEU A 142 13.26 -21.93 3.01
C LEU A 142 12.28 -21.57 1.91
N ILE A 143 11.22 -22.33 1.73
CA ILE A 143 10.15 -22.04 0.74
C ILE A 143 9.48 -20.71 1.06
N ILE A 144 9.09 -20.49 2.32
CA ILE A 144 8.47 -19.24 2.77
C ILE A 144 9.40 -18.06 2.48
N ASN A 145 10.69 -18.18 2.83
CA ASN A 145 11.67 -17.12 2.60
C ASN A 145 11.83 -16.78 1.11
N VAL A 146 11.93 -17.76 0.24
CA VAL A 146 12.04 -17.56 -1.21
C VAL A 146 10.80 -16.87 -1.76
N ILE A 147 9.61 -17.34 -1.40
CA ILE A 147 8.35 -16.74 -1.84
C ILE A 147 8.25 -15.29 -1.36
N PHE A 148 8.44 -15.05 -0.06
CA PHE A 148 8.40 -13.69 0.49
C PHE A 148 9.48 -12.79 -0.09
N GLY A 149 10.72 -13.26 -0.19
CA GLY A 149 11.82 -12.49 -0.76
C GLY A 149 11.56 -12.07 -2.20
N ILE A 150 11.08 -12.99 -3.03
CA ILE A 150 10.81 -12.70 -4.45
C ILE A 150 9.53 -11.89 -4.61
N VAL A 151 8.40 -12.38 -4.11
CA VAL A 151 7.09 -11.75 -4.36
C VAL A 151 6.97 -10.42 -3.62
N TYR A 152 7.24 -10.41 -2.32
CA TYR A 152 7.11 -9.22 -1.50
C TYR A 152 8.19 -8.19 -1.79
N GLY A 153 9.43 -8.64 -2.06
CA GLY A 153 10.52 -7.76 -2.48
C GLY A 153 10.23 -7.09 -3.82
N ALA A 154 9.77 -7.85 -4.82
CA ALA A 154 9.34 -7.29 -6.10
C ALA A 154 8.17 -6.33 -5.93
N TYR A 155 7.18 -6.67 -5.09
CA TYR A 155 6.03 -5.82 -4.83
C TYR A 155 6.45 -4.48 -4.22
N THR A 156 7.29 -4.48 -3.18
CA THR A 156 7.77 -3.26 -2.53
C THR A 156 8.65 -2.39 -3.42
N LEU A 157 9.34 -3.00 -4.38
CA LEU A 157 10.24 -2.30 -5.31
C LEU A 157 9.47 -1.72 -6.50
N PHE A 158 8.60 -2.50 -7.14
CA PHE A 158 7.97 -2.14 -8.42
C PHE A 158 6.61 -1.49 -8.27
N TRP A 159 5.79 -1.90 -7.29
CA TRP A 159 4.39 -1.48 -7.20
C TRP A 159 4.09 -0.52 -6.05
N MET A 160 4.77 -0.63 -4.92
CA MET A 160 4.51 0.27 -3.80
C MET A 160 4.92 1.72 -4.10
N PRO A 161 4.01 2.70 -3.98
CA PRO A 161 4.33 4.12 -4.18
C PRO A 161 5.18 4.64 -3.01
N GLU A 162 6.09 5.59 -3.29
CA GLU A 162 6.90 6.26 -2.25
C GLU A 162 6.15 7.41 -1.58
N THR A 163 5.09 7.89 -2.21
CA THR A 163 4.23 8.94 -1.67
C THR A 163 2.81 8.42 -1.51
N LEU A 164 2.24 8.67 -0.35
CA LEU A 164 0.84 8.38 -0.07
C LEU A 164 -0.05 9.54 -0.50
N PRO A 165 -1.32 9.29 -0.85
CA PRO A 165 -2.33 10.33 -1.02
C PRO A 165 -2.40 11.26 0.20
N ARG A 166 -2.69 12.53 0.00
CA ARG A 166 -2.83 13.53 1.08
C ARG A 166 -3.79 13.12 2.19
N TYR A 167 -4.77 12.28 1.87
CA TYR A 167 -5.69 11.70 2.82
C TYR A 167 -5.00 11.05 4.03
N TYR A 168 -3.84 10.41 3.80
CA TYR A 168 -3.05 9.79 4.87
C TYR A 168 -2.40 10.79 5.82
N ASP A 169 -2.04 11.99 5.32
CA ASP A 169 -1.47 13.06 6.14
C ASP A 169 -2.53 13.81 6.95
N GLU A 170 -3.76 13.89 6.41
CA GLU A 170 -4.87 14.62 7.02
C GLU A 170 -5.67 13.77 8.01
N ASN A 171 -5.57 12.43 7.92
CA ASN A 171 -6.33 11.50 8.74
C ASN A 171 -5.40 10.46 9.38
N HIS A 172 -5.74 10.02 10.59
CA HIS A 172 -4.99 8.98 11.29
C HIS A 172 -5.34 7.60 10.70
N VAL A 173 -4.77 7.28 9.54
CA VAL A 173 -5.08 6.06 8.80
C VAL A 173 -4.12 4.95 9.18
N CYS A 174 -4.63 3.87 9.76
CA CYS A 174 -3.87 2.68 10.12
C CYS A 174 -3.97 1.56 9.07
N ASN A 175 -4.67 1.81 7.96
CA ASN A 175 -4.86 0.85 6.89
C ASN A 175 -4.18 1.38 5.61
N PHE A 176 -3.31 0.56 5.01
CA PHE A 176 -2.79 0.78 3.68
C PHE A 176 -3.34 -0.30 2.75
N ALA A 177 -3.95 0.12 1.65
CA ALA A 177 -4.49 -0.78 0.65
C ALA A 177 -4.02 -0.35 -0.75
N GLN A 178 -3.50 -1.30 -1.52
CA GLN A 178 -3.14 -1.09 -2.92
C GLN A 178 -3.33 -2.38 -3.71
N GLY A 179 -4.33 -2.41 -4.58
CA GLY A 179 -4.72 -3.61 -5.31
C GLY A 179 -5.10 -4.74 -4.35
N ALA A 180 -4.49 -5.90 -4.50
CA ALA A 180 -4.72 -7.05 -3.63
C ALA A 180 -3.98 -6.97 -2.27
N PHE A 181 -3.06 -6.02 -2.11
CA PHE A 181 -2.29 -5.88 -0.88
C PHE A 181 -3.01 -4.98 0.11
N HIS A 182 -3.28 -5.52 1.30
CA HIS A 182 -3.88 -4.81 2.41
C HIS A 182 -2.99 -4.99 3.64
N MET A 183 -2.65 -3.89 4.29
CA MET A 183 -1.86 -3.89 5.52
C MET A 183 -2.58 -3.04 6.57
N HIS A 184 -3.03 -3.71 7.62
CA HIS A 184 -3.68 -3.06 8.75
C HIS A 184 -2.94 -3.42 10.04
N ILE A 185 -2.35 -2.44 10.69
CA ILE A 185 -1.67 -2.62 11.97
C ILE A 185 -2.30 -1.65 12.98
N PRO A 186 -3.06 -2.15 13.95
CA PRO A 186 -3.70 -1.29 14.95
C PRO A 186 -2.67 -0.42 15.70
N GLY A 187 -2.96 0.88 15.83
CA GLY A 187 -2.09 1.82 16.53
C GLY A 187 -0.83 2.27 15.76
N VAL A 188 -0.74 1.93 14.47
CA VAL A 188 0.27 2.45 13.55
C VAL A 188 -0.43 3.29 12.49
N TYR A 189 -0.10 4.56 12.40
CA TYR A 189 -0.66 5.48 11.40
C TYR A 189 0.36 5.74 10.32
N TYR A 190 -0.09 5.64 9.06
CA TYR A 190 0.75 5.90 7.90
C TYR A 190 0.53 7.34 7.41
N ASN A 191 1.62 8.03 7.10
CA ASN A 191 1.64 9.37 6.52
C ASN A 191 2.91 9.54 5.66
N ASN A 192 3.00 10.61 4.87
CA ASN A 192 4.15 10.82 3.98
C ASN A 192 5.47 11.05 4.75
N ARG A 193 5.42 11.43 6.04
CA ARG A 193 6.62 11.59 6.87
C ARG A 193 7.25 10.24 7.21
N ASN A 194 6.45 9.24 7.61
CA ASN A 194 6.96 7.94 8.05
C ASN A 194 6.98 6.88 6.93
N TRP A 195 6.13 7.02 5.90
CA TRP A 195 5.94 6.01 4.86
C TRP A 195 7.23 5.64 4.13
N LEU A 196 8.03 6.62 3.73
CA LEU A 196 9.30 6.37 3.05
C LEU A 196 10.29 5.57 3.92
N HIS A 197 10.28 5.80 5.23
CA HIS A 197 11.12 5.06 6.18
C HIS A 197 10.63 3.61 6.33
N VAL A 198 9.30 3.40 6.37
CA VAL A 198 8.69 2.07 6.37
C VAL A 198 9.09 1.30 5.11
N LEU A 199 8.92 1.90 3.91
CA LEU A 199 9.29 1.26 2.64
C LEU A 199 10.78 0.89 2.57
N LYS A 200 11.66 1.80 3.00
CA LYS A 200 13.10 1.51 3.03
C LYS A 200 13.40 0.34 3.96
N ALA A 201 12.79 0.30 5.13
CA ALA A 201 12.99 -0.79 6.09
C ALA A 201 12.45 -2.12 5.54
N MET A 202 11.30 -2.13 4.88
CA MET A 202 10.73 -3.30 4.22
C MET A 202 11.65 -3.83 3.10
N ARG A 203 12.20 -2.94 2.26
CA ARG A 203 13.15 -3.32 1.20
C ARG A 203 14.44 -3.89 1.77
N VAL A 204 15.01 -3.27 2.80
CA VAL A 204 16.19 -3.76 3.50
C VAL A 204 15.90 -5.11 4.15
N TRP A 205 14.74 -5.25 4.78
CA TRP A 205 14.32 -6.52 5.37
C TRP A 205 14.23 -7.64 4.32
N CYS A 206 13.68 -7.40 3.12
CA CYS A 206 13.64 -8.37 2.05
C CYS A 206 15.04 -8.85 1.64
N VAL A 207 16.00 -7.93 1.47
CA VAL A 207 17.39 -8.28 1.12
C VAL A 207 18.05 -9.07 2.24
N VAL A 208 17.93 -8.59 3.48
CA VAL A 208 18.56 -9.21 4.66
C VAL A 208 17.96 -10.59 4.94
N SER A 209 16.63 -10.73 4.86
CA SER A 209 15.98 -12.01 5.11
C SER A 209 16.36 -13.07 4.06
N MET A 210 16.48 -12.68 2.78
CA MET A 210 16.93 -13.60 1.72
C MET A 210 18.32 -14.20 2.01
N LEU A 211 19.23 -13.44 2.61
CA LEU A 211 20.59 -13.88 2.90
C LEU A 211 20.70 -14.57 4.28
N LEU A 212 20.03 -14.04 5.31
CA LEU A 212 20.18 -14.58 6.67
C LEU A 212 19.32 -15.82 6.93
N THR A 213 18.15 -15.95 6.31
CA THR A 213 17.26 -17.07 6.61
C THR A 213 17.86 -18.44 6.26
N PRO A 214 18.53 -18.66 5.10
CA PRO A 214 19.18 -19.92 4.81
C PRO A 214 20.26 -20.29 5.85
N LEU A 215 21.06 -19.31 6.29
CA LEU A 215 22.09 -19.50 7.32
C LEU A 215 21.47 -19.83 8.68
N CYS A 216 20.41 -19.11 9.08
CA CYS A 216 19.68 -19.40 10.31
C CYS A 216 19.01 -20.79 10.25
N THR A 217 18.49 -21.19 9.09
CA THR A 217 17.92 -22.52 8.87
C THR A 217 18.99 -23.60 9.03
N ALA A 218 20.16 -23.44 8.41
CA ALA A 218 21.26 -24.37 8.55
C ALA A 218 21.71 -24.51 10.03
N ALA A 219 21.84 -23.41 10.75
CA ALA A 219 22.15 -23.42 12.17
C ALA A 219 21.05 -24.13 13.00
N ALA A 220 19.78 -23.85 12.71
CA ALA A 220 18.64 -24.44 13.42
C ALA A 220 18.57 -25.96 13.25
N VAL A 221 18.94 -26.52 12.08
CA VAL A 221 19.02 -27.98 11.87
C VAL A 221 20.01 -28.63 12.84
N VAL A 222 21.15 -28.00 13.09
CA VAL A 222 22.13 -28.50 14.03
C VAL A 222 21.57 -28.49 15.46
N PHE A 223 20.82 -27.46 15.84
CA PHE A 223 20.18 -27.35 17.15
C PHE A 223 18.95 -28.26 17.29
N GLU A 224 18.22 -28.57 16.22
CA GLU A 224 17.05 -29.44 16.25
C GLU A 224 17.40 -30.85 16.76
N GLN A 225 18.58 -31.36 16.42
CA GLN A 225 19.04 -32.64 16.92
C GLN A 225 19.08 -32.72 18.47
N ALA A 226 19.22 -31.56 19.14
CA ALA A 226 19.24 -31.44 20.57
C ALA A 226 17.88 -31.07 21.20
N THR A 227 17.01 -30.33 20.53
CA THR A 227 15.86 -29.64 21.14
C THR A 227 14.52 -29.87 20.42
N GLY A 228 14.52 -30.48 19.23
CA GLY A 228 13.30 -30.84 18.49
C GLY A 228 12.59 -29.65 17.84
N TRP A 229 11.30 -29.84 17.50
CA TRP A 229 10.46 -28.90 16.70
C TRP A 229 10.33 -27.48 17.28
N GLN A 230 10.61 -27.29 18.56
CA GLN A 230 10.54 -25.99 19.24
C GLN A 230 11.48 -24.95 18.60
N VAL A 231 12.61 -25.40 18.04
CA VAL A 231 13.56 -24.54 17.32
C VAL A 231 12.91 -23.92 16.09
N TRP A 232 12.17 -24.71 15.32
CA TRP A 232 11.50 -24.21 14.12
C TRP A 232 10.42 -23.20 14.43
N LEU A 233 9.66 -23.42 15.49
CA LEU A 233 8.67 -22.46 15.96
C LEU A 233 9.34 -21.14 16.38
N ALA A 234 10.46 -21.20 17.11
CA ALA A 234 11.19 -20.00 17.53
C ALA A 234 11.75 -19.22 16.33
N VAL A 235 12.34 -19.90 15.35
CA VAL A 235 12.85 -19.27 14.12
C VAL A 235 11.72 -18.63 13.31
N LEU A 236 10.58 -19.31 13.16
CA LEU A 236 9.42 -18.78 12.47
C LEU A 236 8.83 -17.54 13.18
N ILE A 237 8.70 -17.59 14.50
CA ILE A 237 8.24 -16.44 15.28
C ILE A 237 9.23 -15.27 15.13
N GLY A 238 10.53 -15.52 15.20
CA GLY A 238 11.57 -14.51 14.99
C GLY A 238 11.49 -13.88 13.58
N TYR A 239 11.27 -14.69 12.56
CA TYR A 239 11.10 -14.23 11.18
C TYR A 239 9.88 -13.31 11.03
N ILE A 240 8.73 -13.72 11.56
CA ILE A 240 7.50 -12.90 11.53
C ILE A 240 7.68 -11.63 12.37
N ALA A 241 8.25 -11.72 13.57
CA ALA A 241 8.50 -10.57 14.44
C ALA A 241 9.44 -9.56 13.79
N SER A 242 10.48 -10.01 13.07
CA SER A 242 11.40 -9.14 12.34
C SER A 242 10.72 -8.38 11.21
N LEU A 243 9.78 -8.99 10.49
CA LEU A 243 8.96 -8.33 9.47
C LEU A 243 8.08 -7.24 10.09
N PHE A 244 7.35 -7.56 11.17
CA PHE A 244 6.55 -6.57 11.88
C PHE A 244 7.42 -5.45 12.46
N GLY A 245 8.59 -5.78 12.99
CA GLY A 245 9.57 -4.80 13.46
C GLY A 245 10.01 -3.82 12.37
N ALA A 246 10.27 -4.33 11.17
CA ALA A 246 10.65 -3.51 10.01
C ALA A 246 9.54 -2.53 9.57
N ILE A 247 8.28 -2.82 9.89
CA ILE A 247 7.14 -1.95 9.58
C ILE A 247 6.85 -0.99 10.76
N VAL A 248 6.70 -1.55 11.97
CA VAL A 248 6.20 -0.81 13.14
C VAL A 248 7.22 0.18 13.70
N ILE A 249 8.51 -0.23 13.75
CA ILE A 249 9.55 0.62 14.35
C ILE A 249 9.70 1.94 13.59
N PRO A 250 9.94 1.95 12.25
CA PRO A 250 10.04 3.21 11.54
C PRO A 250 8.71 3.97 11.49
N ALA A 251 7.58 3.28 11.39
CA ALA A 251 6.27 3.92 11.40
C ALA A 251 6.05 4.74 12.68
N LYS A 252 6.33 4.17 13.84
CA LYS A 252 6.17 4.88 15.14
C LYS A 252 7.27 5.92 15.40
N LYS A 253 8.49 5.67 14.96
CA LYS A 253 9.61 6.60 15.19
C LYS A 253 9.45 7.92 14.44
N TYR A 254 8.83 7.90 13.26
CA TYR A 254 8.68 9.05 12.38
C TYR A 254 7.21 9.49 12.21
N GLN A 255 6.34 9.05 13.10
CA GLN A 255 4.90 9.38 13.15
C GLN A 255 4.58 10.83 13.55
#